data_6172d9bd1c6ec91ee783b1bc1f41e11c
#
_entry.id   6172d9bd1c6ec91ee783b1bc1f41e11c
#
_cell.length_a   1.000
_cell.length_b   1.000
_cell.length_c   1.000
_cell.angle_alpha   90.00
_cell.angle_beta   90.00
_cell.angle_gamma   90.00
#
_symmetry.space_group_name_H-M   'P 1'
#
loop_
_entity.id
_entity.type
_entity.pdbx_description
1 polymer ?
#
loop_
_entity_poly.entity_id
_entity_poly.type
_entity_poly.pdbx_seq_one_letter_code
_entity_poly.pdbx_strand_id
1 'polypeptide(L)'
;MRLGALLSQSGIAVPEGAAERDVRALAYDSRTVKDGSLFVAIPGFHRDGIDFVADAVRNGASAVIAERPVDAAVPVAVVADARAALADLAAEFFDHPTATLNVAAVTGTDGKTTTVRLVSDVLEAAGACTGYATTVDFKLADHAWRNETRQSTQEAVELQEFCAELLVAGGTWGILEATSHALALRKIRGIDVDVAIFTNLSPEHLDFHGTLQAYLEAKGILFEMLPRGRDKGIPKTAVLNADDPHWRYLADRAAGARVISYGIDALADVQATVLAADASGSRIALTAFGDSVELRLPLVGRFNVHNALAATGAGLAAGATLAQCRDALARAMPVRGRMERIDAGQPFTVIVDYAHTPESLENVLALLRPLTSGKLIAVFGSAGERDRSKRPKLAAVAARYADHFVITQEDPRLEDPARILTEIEAGARDAGKRRGADYQVIADRAEAIATAIAGAADGDTVLLAGKGHEGSIIVGEAKLPWDEAGTARAALRARGFGS
;
A
#
# COMPACT_ATOMS: atom_id res chain seq x y z
N MET A 1 12.91 26.17 -14.17
CA MET A 1 12.76 27.18 -13.07
C MET A 1 14.13 27.70 -12.68
N ARG A 2 14.25 28.97 -12.20
CA ARG A 2 15.53 29.50 -11.71
C ARG A 2 15.82 28.96 -10.30
N LEU A 3 17.06 28.55 -10.05
CA LEU A 3 17.50 27.98 -8.76
C LEU A 3 17.24 28.94 -7.60
N GLY A 4 17.54 30.23 -7.78
CA GLY A 4 17.29 31.23 -6.74
C GLY A 4 15.83 31.36 -6.36
N ALA A 5 14.91 31.32 -7.32
CA ALA A 5 13.47 31.34 -7.05
C ALA A 5 13.02 30.06 -6.32
N LEU A 6 13.42 28.89 -6.83
CA LEU A 6 13.07 27.60 -6.25
C LEU A 6 13.53 27.47 -4.79
N LEU A 7 14.80 27.79 -4.51
CA LEU A 7 15.36 27.70 -3.15
C LEU A 7 14.70 28.71 -2.20
N SER A 8 14.53 29.98 -2.64
CA SER A 8 13.92 31.03 -1.78
C SER A 8 12.48 30.72 -1.43
N GLN A 9 11.67 30.23 -2.37
CA GLN A 9 10.29 29.80 -2.16
C GLN A 9 10.20 28.60 -1.21
N SER A 10 11.18 27.69 -1.28
CA SER A 10 11.29 26.55 -0.38
C SER A 10 11.95 26.89 0.98
N GLY A 11 12.25 28.18 1.25
CA GLY A 11 12.88 28.62 2.51
C GLY A 11 14.34 28.22 2.66
N ILE A 12 15.05 27.91 1.55
CA ILE A 12 16.45 27.46 1.53
C ILE A 12 17.34 28.63 1.10
N ALA A 13 18.45 28.82 1.80
CA ALA A 13 19.42 29.88 1.46
C ALA A 13 20.04 29.63 0.08
N VAL A 14 20.04 30.65 -0.76
CA VAL A 14 20.61 30.60 -2.11
C VAL A 14 22.13 30.75 -2.04
N PRO A 15 22.94 29.82 -2.56
CA PRO A 15 24.39 29.96 -2.62
C PRO A 15 24.78 31.17 -3.48
N GLU A 16 25.88 31.83 -3.10
CA GLU A 16 26.38 33.00 -3.83
C GLU A 16 26.63 32.71 -5.31
N GLY A 17 26.14 33.59 -6.19
CA GLY A 17 26.29 33.44 -7.63
C GLY A 17 25.46 32.34 -8.28
N ALA A 18 24.60 31.63 -7.51
CA ALA A 18 23.85 30.48 -8.03
C ALA A 18 22.42 30.82 -8.51
N ALA A 19 21.89 32.00 -8.18
CA ALA A 19 20.48 32.36 -8.38
C ALA A 19 19.97 32.19 -9.82
N GLU A 20 20.79 32.52 -10.82
CA GLU A 20 20.41 32.49 -12.22
C GLU A 20 20.55 31.13 -12.91
N ARG A 21 20.99 30.08 -12.19
CA ARG A 21 21.08 28.73 -12.75
C ARG A 21 19.70 28.16 -13.03
N ASP A 22 19.59 27.46 -14.16
CA ASP A 22 18.37 26.74 -14.49
C ASP A 22 18.31 25.39 -13.77
N VAL A 23 17.15 25.10 -13.17
CA VAL A 23 16.77 23.76 -12.67
C VAL A 23 15.71 23.21 -13.61
N ARG A 24 16.01 22.06 -14.22
CA ARG A 24 15.14 21.38 -15.19
C ARG A 24 14.49 20.13 -14.62
N ALA A 25 15.07 19.54 -13.57
CA ALA A 25 14.57 18.37 -12.87
C ALA A 25 15.04 18.35 -11.43
N LEU A 26 14.35 17.60 -10.57
CA LEU A 26 14.80 17.22 -9.24
C LEU A 26 15.28 15.77 -9.27
N ALA A 27 16.37 15.48 -8.57
CA ALA A 27 16.89 14.12 -8.45
C ALA A 27 17.43 13.86 -7.04
N TYR A 28 17.21 12.66 -6.53
CA TYR A 28 17.72 12.16 -5.24
C TYR A 28 18.49 10.84 -5.41
N ASP A 29 18.54 10.31 -6.63
CA ASP A 29 19.38 9.19 -7.06
C ASP A 29 20.34 9.68 -8.14
N SER A 30 21.65 9.55 -7.91
CA SER A 30 22.68 10.04 -8.87
C SER A 30 22.58 9.40 -10.25
N ARG A 31 22.00 8.19 -10.34
CA ARG A 31 21.79 7.45 -11.61
C ARG A 31 20.66 8.04 -12.47
N THR A 32 19.73 8.76 -11.86
CA THR A 32 18.60 9.41 -12.57
C THR A 32 18.86 10.88 -12.90
N VAL A 33 20.01 11.43 -12.47
CA VAL A 33 20.41 12.81 -12.75
C VAL A 33 20.52 13.03 -14.25
N LYS A 34 19.95 14.14 -14.73
CA LYS A 34 20.02 14.64 -16.11
C LYS A 34 20.63 16.05 -16.10
N ASP A 35 21.01 16.53 -17.28
CA ASP A 35 21.53 17.91 -17.45
C ASP A 35 20.58 18.96 -16.87
N GLY A 36 21.07 19.80 -15.97
CA GLY A 36 20.29 20.80 -15.25
C GLY A 36 19.48 20.29 -14.06
N SER A 37 19.70 19.06 -13.56
CA SER A 37 19.05 18.58 -12.34
C SER A 37 19.56 19.30 -11.09
N LEU A 38 18.67 19.56 -10.13
CA LEU A 38 19.02 19.83 -8.74
C LEU A 38 19.09 18.48 -8.00
N PHE A 39 20.29 18.11 -7.55
CA PHE A 39 20.50 16.86 -6.82
C PHE A 39 20.36 17.06 -5.32
N VAL A 40 19.51 16.28 -4.66
CA VAL A 40 19.34 16.27 -3.20
C VAL A 40 20.02 15.05 -2.63
N ALA A 41 21.13 15.25 -1.93
CA ALA A 41 21.93 14.21 -1.29
C ALA A 41 21.30 13.79 0.04
N ILE A 42 20.42 12.79 -0.02
CA ILE A 42 19.68 12.29 1.14
C ILE A 42 20.52 11.28 1.93
N PRO A 43 20.67 11.40 3.25
CA PRO A 43 21.24 10.36 4.09
C PRO A 43 20.40 9.09 4.04
N GLY A 44 20.97 8.00 3.53
CA GLY A 44 20.32 6.69 3.46
C GLY A 44 20.65 5.81 4.67
N PHE A 45 19.94 4.68 4.82
CA PHE A 45 20.17 3.72 5.92
C PHE A 45 21.50 2.96 5.81
N HIS A 46 22.01 2.77 4.59
CA HIS A 46 23.23 2.00 4.33
C HIS A 46 24.32 2.82 3.65
N ARG A 47 23.96 3.87 2.93
CA ARG A 47 24.88 4.75 2.22
C ARG A 47 24.42 6.20 2.38
N ASP A 48 25.36 7.12 2.43
CA ASP A 48 25.05 8.55 2.48
C ASP A 48 24.93 9.08 1.04
N GLY A 49 23.89 9.87 0.76
CA GLY A 49 23.69 10.52 -0.55
C GLY A 49 24.87 11.42 -0.95
N ILE A 50 25.59 11.95 0.02
CA ILE A 50 26.80 12.76 -0.20
C ILE A 50 27.89 11.99 -0.95
N ASP A 51 28.03 10.70 -0.73
CA ASP A 51 29.01 9.84 -1.40
C ASP A 51 28.81 9.80 -2.92
N PHE A 52 27.63 10.18 -3.40
CA PHE A 52 27.23 10.19 -4.82
C PHE A 52 27.20 11.58 -5.45
N VAL A 53 27.62 12.63 -4.73
CA VAL A 53 27.62 14.01 -5.25
C VAL A 53 28.52 14.15 -6.48
N ALA A 54 29.71 13.54 -6.45
CA ALA A 54 30.63 13.57 -7.59
C ALA A 54 30.04 12.90 -8.83
N ASP A 55 29.30 11.81 -8.65
CA ASP A 55 28.58 11.11 -9.73
C ASP A 55 27.43 11.98 -10.27
N ALA A 56 26.63 12.58 -9.40
CA ALA A 56 25.56 13.47 -9.77
C ALA A 56 26.06 14.67 -10.59
N VAL A 57 27.18 15.27 -10.16
CA VAL A 57 27.80 16.39 -10.90
C VAL A 57 28.31 15.93 -12.28
N ARG A 58 28.96 14.77 -12.37
CA ARG A 58 29.37 14.20 -13.66
C ARG A 58 28.18 13.91 -14.60
N ASN A 59 27.04 13.53 -14.04
CA ASN A 59 25.82 13.24 -14.78
C ASN A 59 25.00 14.52 -15.14
N GLY A 60 25.46 15.72 -14.75
CA GLY A 60 24.87 16.99 -15.16
C GLY A 60 24.05 17.71 -14.08
N ALA A 61 24.26 17.40 -12.80
CA ALA A 61 23.63 18.18 -11.73
C ALA A 61 24.10 19.65 -11.81
N SER A 62 23.16 20.60 -11.80
CA SER A 62 23.42 22.05 -11.84
C SER A 62 23.70 22.64 -10.44
N ALA A 63 23.17 22.00 -9.40
CA ALA A 63 23.39 22.35 -7.99
C ALA A 63 23.11 21.12 -7.10
N VAL A 64 23.53 21.20 -5.84
CA VAL A 64 23.36 20.14 -4.83
C VAL A 64 22.73 20.70 -3.56
N ILE A 65 21.84 19.92 -2.95
CA ILE A 65 21.34 20.11 -1.59
C ILE A 65 21.94 19.01 -0.71
N ALA A 66 22.48 19.35 0.46
CA ALA A 66 23.06 18.38 1.40
C ALA A 66 22.86 18.85 2.85
N GLU A 67 22.97 17.94 3.84
CA GLU A 67 22.85 18.28 5.27
C GLU A 67 24.16 18.82 5.90
N ARG A 68 25.24 18.77 5.15
CA ARG A 68 26.54 19.32 5.53
C ARG A 68 27.32 19.83 4.32
N PRO A 69 28.30 20.70 4.50
CA PRO A 69 29.14 21.16 3.40
C PRO A 69 29.81 20.00 2.65
N VAL A 70 29.85 20.09 1.31
CA VAL A 70 30.47 19.13 0.39
C VAL A 70 31.28 19.91 -0.61
N ASP A 71 32.49 19.44 -0.90
CA ASP A 71 33.28 19.98 -2.00
C ASP A 71 32.74 19.48 -3.34
N ALA A 72 32.22 20.39 -4.16
CA ALA A 72 31.64 20.09 -5.45
C ALA A 72 31.90 21.20 -6.46
N ALA A 73 32.01 20.83 -7.75
CA ALA A 73 32.20 21.79 -8.84
C ALA A 73 30.94 22.63 -9.18
N VAL A 74 29.85 22.42 -8.44
CA VAL A 74 28.59 23.15 -8.57
C VAL A 74 28.18 23.75 -7.22
N PRO A 75 27.30 24.74 -7.17
CA PRO A 75 26.80 25.31 -5.92
C PRO A 75 26.17 24.25 -5.02
N VAL A 76 26.46 24.35 -3.73
CA VAL A 76 25.86 23.49 -2.68
C VAL A 76 25.10 24.36 -1.70
N ALA A 77 23.82 24.06 -1.50
CA ALA A 77 23.04 24.64 -0.41
C ALA A 77 22.96 23.63 0.74
N VAL A 78 23.20 24.10 1.97
CA VAL A 78 23.16 23.27 3.19
C VAL A 78 21.83 23.44 3.90
N VAL A 79 21.19 22.33 4.23
CA VAL A 79 19.88 22.27 4.90
C VAL A 79 19.95 21.39 6.16
N ALA A 80 19.02 21.59 7.08
CA ALA A 80 18.96 20.78 8.30
C ALA A 80 18.39 19.37 8.08
N ASP A 81 17.53 19.18 7.05
CA ASP A 81 16.83 17.92 6.76
C ASP A 81 16.64 17.85 5.23
N ALA A 82 17.44 17.03 4.57
CA ALA A 82 17.43 16.88 3.10
C ALA A 82 16.12 16.25 2.59
N ARG A 83 15.46 15.39 3.38
CA ARG A 83 14.18 14.79 3.00
C ARG A 83 13.04 15.83 3.05
N ALA A 84 13.02 16.66 4.08
CA ALA A 84 12.08 17.77 4.16
C ALA A 84 12.32 18.76 3.02
N ALA A 85 13.58 19.09 2.75
CA ALA A 85 13.96 19.98 1.66
C ALA A 85 13.53 19.41 0.29
N LEU A 86 13.73 18.11 0.03
CA LEU A 86 13.27 17.47 -1.20
C LEU A 86 11.76 17.61 -1.40
N ALA A 87 10.98 17.40 -0.35
CA ALA A 87 9.53 17.49 -0.41
C ALA A 87 9.04 18.91 -0.65
N ASP A 88 9.63 19.91 0.04
CA ASP A 88 9.31 21.31 -0.14
C ASP A 88 9.72 21.79 -1.56
N LEU A 89 10.91 21.41 -2.03
CA LEU A 89 11.39 21.69 -3.39
C LEU A 89 10.50 21.05 -4.45
N ALA A 90 10.04 19.81 -4.24
CA ALA A 90 9.14 19.13 -5.16
C ALA A 90 7.79 19.87 -5.26
N ALA A 91 7.22 20.28 -4.14
CA ALA A 91 5.98 21.04 -4.14
C ALA A 91 6.12 22.35 -4.94
N GLU A 92 7.20 23.12 -4.72
CA GLU A 92 7.47 24.36 -5.46
C GLU A 92 7.76 24.10 -6.95
N PHE A 93 8.54 23.07 -7.25
CA PHE A 93 8.94 22.76 -8.62
C PHE A 93 7.75 22.40 -9.50
N PHE A 94 6.74 21.72 -8.96
CA PHE A 94 5.50 21.34 -9.62
C PHE A 94 4.34 22.33 -9.37
N ASP A 95 4.64 23.55 -8.87
CA ASP A 95 3.65 24.61 -8.64
C ASP A 95 2.50 24.24 -7.72
N HIS A 96 2.81 23.51 -6.62
CA HIS A 96 1.83 23.12 -5.60
C HIS A 96 0.53 22.49 -6.14
N PRO A 97 0.59 21.39 -6.89
CA PRO A 97 -0.60 20.86 -7.56
C PRO A 97 -1.74 20.54 -6.60
N THR A 98 -1.41 20.14 -5.36
CA THR A 98 -2.41 19.84 -4.33
C THR A 98 -3.02 21.08 -3.66
N ALA A 99 -2.62 22.30 -4.06
CA ALA A 99 -3.33 23.51 -3.66
C ALA A 99 -4.74 23.60 -4.28
N THR A 100 -4.94 22.97 -5.43
CA THR A 100 -6.23 22.91 -6.14
C THR A 100 -6.78 21.51 -6.26
N LEU A 101 -5.95 20.50 -6.42
CA LEU A 101 -6.35 19.09 -6.42
C LEU A 101 -6.79 18.67 -5.02
N ASN A 102 -7.99 18.13 -4.87
CA ASN A 102 -8.41 17.51 -3.61
C ASN A 102 -7.65 16.21 -3.40
N VAL A 103 -7.25 15.93 -2.16
CA VAL A 103 -6.45 14.75 -1.83
C VAL A 103 -7.09 13.96 -0.69
N ALA A 104 -7.32 12.66 -0.94
CA ALA A 104 -7.57 11.68 0.11
C ALA A 104 -6.32 10.81 0.33
N ALA A 105 -5.93 10.58 1.57
CA ALA A 105 -4.78 9.76 1.89
C ALA A 105 -5.16 8.67 2.91
N VAL A 106 -4.73 7.43 2.63
CA VAL A 106 -5.11 6.25 3.42
C VAL A 106 -3.90 5.68 4.15
N THR A 107 -3.97 5.60 5.47
CA THR A 107 -2.99 4.94 6.32
C THR A 107 -3.60 3.81 7.13
N GLY A 108 -2.77 2.93 7.65
CA GLY A 108 -3.12 1.78 8.47
C GLY A 108 -2.12 0.64 8.27
N THR A 109 -2.30 -0.49 8.94
CA THR A 109 -1.50 -1.69 8.70
C THR A 109 -2.01 -2.40 7.46
N ASP A 110 -3.26 -2.80 7.43
CA ASP A 110 -3.91 -3.51 6.34
C ASP A 110 -5.03 -2.68 5.69
N GLY A 111 -5.47 -3.08 4.48
CA GLY A 111 -6.63 -2.51 3.81
C GLY A 111 -6.38 -1.24 2.99
N LYS A 112 -5.20 -0.62 3.05
CA LYS A 112 -4.88 0.66 2.38
C LYS A 112 -5.22 0.64 0.89
N THR A 113 -4.63 -0.28 0.13
CA THR A 113 -4.81 -0.38 -1.33
C THR A 113 -6.29 -0.57 -1.71
N THR A 114 -6.98 -1.48 -1.03
CA THR A 114 -8.40 -1.73 -1.28
C THR A 114 -9.23 -0.48 -0.96
N THR A 115 -8.95 0.19 0.16
CA THR A 115 -9.64 1.42 0.55
C THR A 115 -9.41 2.54 -0.47
N VAL A 116 -8.16 2.74 -0.96
CA VAL A 116 -7.85 3.72 -2.02
C VAL A 116 -8.70 3.48 -3.26
N ARG A 117 -8.79 2.22 -3.72
CA ARG A 117 -9.59 1.86 -4.89
C ARG A 117 -11.08 2.12 -4.67
N LEU A 118 -11.62 1.69 -3.52
CA LEU A 118 -13.04 1.92 -3.19
C LEU A 118 -13.36 3.42 -3.02
N VAL A 119 -12.44 4.23 -2.48
CA VAL A 119 -12.60 5.69 -2.43
C VAL A 119 -12.65 6.28 -3.83
N SER A 120 -11.78 5.84 -4.75
CA SER A 120 -11.82 6.26 -6.15
C SER A 120 -13.17 5.93 -6.78
N ASP A 121 -13.66 4.68 -6.65
CA ASP A 121 -14.93 4.23 -7.20
C ASP A 121 -16.12 5.06 -6.66
N VAL A 122 -16.12 5.36 -5.37
CA VAL A 122 -17.17 6.17 -4.72
C VAL A 122 -17.14 7.63 -5.21
N LEU A 123 -15.95 8.23 -5.31
CA LEU A 123 -15.82 9.61 -5.79
C LEU A 123 -16.18 9.73 -7.26
N GLU A 124 -15.87 8.74 -8.09
CA GLU A 124 -16.29 8.71 -9.50
C GLU A 124 -17.81 8.57 -9.65
N ALA A 125 -18.45 7.76 -8.81
CA ALA A 125 -19.90 7.68 -8.78
C ALA A 125 -20.57 9.02 -8.34
N ALA A 126 -19.83 9.86 -7.63
CA ALA A 126 -20.24 11.22 -7.30
C ALA A 126 -19.89 12.27 -8.38
N GLY A 127 -19.29 11.84 -9.50
CA GLY A 127 -18.95 12.69 -10.65
C GLY A 127 -17.55 13.29 -10.64
N ALA A 128 -16.67 12.84 -9.74
CA ALA A 128 -15.28 13.27 -9.71
C ALA A 128 -14.45 12.57 -10.81
N CYS A 129 -13.43 13.25 -11.32
CA CYS A 129 -12.36 12.62 -12.09
C CYS A 129 -11.20 12.29 -11.13
N THR A 130 -10.89 11.00 -10.95
CA THR A 130 -9.93 10.56 -9.93
C THR A 130 -8.61 10.06 -10.52
N GLY A 131 -7.55 10.19 -9.72
CA GLY A 131 -6.32 9.44 -9.89
C GLY A 131 -5.90 8.83 -8.56
N TYR A 132 -5.15 7.73 -8.59
CA TYR A 132 -4.60 7.13 -7.38
C TYR A 132 -3.20 6.56 -7.59
N ALA A 133 -2.44 6.56 -6.50
CA ALA A 133 -1.13 5.90 -6.41
C ALA A 133 -1.15 4.87 -5.28
N THR A 134 -1.00 3.58 -5.65
CA THR A 134 -1.06 2.46 -4.71
C THR A 134 0.14 1.53 -4.83
N THR A 135 0.26 0.59 -3.90
CA THR A 135 1.23 -0.51 -3.97
C THR A 135 1.07 -1.36 -5.24
N VAL A 136 -0.15 -1.50 -5.77
CA VAL A 136 -0.52 -2.43 -6.85
C VAL A 136 -0.51 -1.75 -8.21
N ASP A 137 -1.08 -0.57 -8.31
CA ASP A 137 -1.31 0.16 -9.55
C ASP A 137 -1.40 1.69 -9.33
N PHE A 138 -1.24 2.39 -10.43
CA PHE A 138 -1.51 3.81 -10.56
C PHE A 138 -2.70 4.04 -11.48
N LYS A 139 -3.37 5.18 -11.30
CA LYS A 139 -4.41 5.66 -12.20
C LYS A 139 -4.30 7.17 -12.38
N LEU A 140 -4.37 7.64 -13.61
CA LEU A 140 -4.55 9.05 -13.98
C LEU A 140 -5.82 9.13 -14.84
N ALA A 141 -6.88 9.70 -14.31
CA ALA A 141 -8.18 9.77 -14.97
C ALA A 141 -8.63 8.38 -15.51
N ASP A 142 -8.70 8.21 -16.82
CA ASP A 142 -9.15 6.97 -17.46
C ASP A 142 -8.04 5.92 -17.68
N HIS A 143 -6.77 6.30 -17.42
CA HIS A 143 -5.63 5.42 -17.66
C HIS A 143 -5.11 4.80 -16.37
N ALA A 144 -5.04 3.47 -16.31
CA ALA A 144 -4.47 2.75 -15.17
C ALA A 144 -3.34 1.80 -15.64
N TRP A 145 -2.27 1.72 -14.83
CA TRP A 145 -1.14 0.83 -15.10
C TRP A 145 -0.57 0.23 -13.81
N ARG A 146 0.22 -0.83 -13.92
CA ARG A 146 0.82 -1.53 -12.78
C ARG A 146 1.91 -0.70 -12.13
N ASN A 147 1.98 -0.75 -10.81
CA ASN A 147 3.11 -0.22 -10.07
C ASN A 147 4.28 -1.22 -10.11
N GLU A 148 5.29 -0.92 -10.91
CA GLU A 148 6.50 -1.73 -11.04
C GLU A 148 7.60 -1.32 -10.06
N THR A 149 7.41 -0.20 -9.33
CA THR A 149 8.44 0.36 -8.43
C THR A 149 8.58 -0.41 -7.14
N ARG A 150 7.58 -1.22 -6.75
CA ARG A 150 7.48 -1.91 -5.45
C ARG A 150 7.44 -0.97 -4.23
N GLN A 151 7.20 0.31 -4.45
CA GLN A 151 6.95 1.27 -3.38
C GLN A 151 5.45 1.47 -3.20
N SER A 152 4.97 1.34 -1.97
CA SER A 152 3.55 1.60 -1.66
C SER A 152 3.25 3.10 -1.68
N THR A 153 4.23 3.92 -1.30
CA THR A 153 4.19 5.38 -1.40
C THR A 153 5.45 5.83 -2.09
N GLN A 154 5.32 6.53 -3.20
CA GLN A 154 6.43 7.07 -3.99
C GLN A 154 7.20 8.13 -3.19
N GLU A 155 8.37 8.57 -3.70
CA GLU A 155 9.08 9.72 -3.11
C GLU A 155 8.33 11.03 -3.42
N ALA A 156 8.70 12.10 -2.74
CA ALA A 156 7.99 13.37 -2.84
C ALA A 156 7.96 13.94 -4.26
N VAL A 157 9.03 13.74 -5.05
CA VAL A 157 9.11 14.22 -6.44
C VAL A 157 8.05 13.54 -7.29
N GLU A 158 8.00 12.22 -7.27
CA GLU A 158 7.05 11.44 -8.06
C GLU A 158 5.60 11.66 -7.61
N LEU A 159 5.36 11.92 -6.31
CA LEU A 159 4.01 12.24 -5.82
C LEU A 159 3.52 13.60 -6.30
N GLN A 160 4.39 14.62 -6.30
CA GLN A 160 4.04 15.94 -6.81
C GLN A 160 3.86 15.93 -8.33
N GLU A 161 4.75 15.23 -9.05
CA GLU A 161 4.61 15.00 -10.49
C GLU A 161 3.29 14.32 -10.83
N PHE A 162 2.95 13.22 -10.14
CA PHE A 162 1.68 12.52 -10.29
C PHE A 162 0.47 13.45 -10.08
N CYS A 163 0.51 14.28 -9.04
CA CYS A 163 -0.57 15.23 -8.76
C CYS A 163 -0.67 16.32 -9.85
N ALA A 164 0.45 16.80 -10.36
CA ALA A 164 0.50 17.78 -11.46
C ALA A 164 -0.04 17.17 -12.77
N GLU A 165 0.40 15.97 -13.11
CA GLU A 165 -0.11 15.24 -14.29
C GLU A 165 -1.60 14.95 -14.20
N LEU A 166 -2.09 14.60 -12.99
CA LEU A 166 -3.51 14.37 -12.76
C LEU A 166 -4.35 15.63 -13.00
N LEU A 167 -3.87 16.80 -12.54
CA LEU A 167 -4.52 18.09 -12.83
C LEU A 167 -4.56 18.37 -14.33
N VAL A 168 -3.46 18.15 -15.04
CA VAL A 168 -3.40 18.32 -16.51
C VAL A 168 -4.37 17.38 -17.23
N ALA A 169 -4.58 16.18 -16.69
CA ALA A 169 -5.56 15.21 -17.20
C ALA A 169 -7.03 15.55 -16.82
N GLY A 170 -7.26 16.67 -16.14
CA GLY A 170 -8.60 17.09 -15.70
C GLY A 170 -9.05 16.42 -14.40
N GLY A 171 -8.13 15.82 -13.65
CA GLY A 171 -8.41 15.20 -12.36
C GLY A 171 -8.83 16.21 -11.30
N THR A 172 -9.77 15.83 -10.45
CA THR A 172 -10.27 16.65 -9.35
C THR A 172 -9.93 16.06 -7.98
N TRP A 173 -9.60 14.76 -7.91
CA TRP A 173 -9.22 14.04 -6.70
C TRP A 173 -8.01 13.13 -6.92
N GLY A 174 -6.97 13.30 -6.10
CA GLY A 174 -5.87 12.35 -5.93
C GLY A 174 -6.08 11.48 -4.69
N ILE A 175 -5.93 10.16 -4.80
CA ILE A 175 -6.06 9.24 -3.67
C ILE A 175 -4.73 8.50 -3.48
N LEU A 176 -4.12 8.62 -2.30
CA LEU A 176 -2.76 8.16 -2.03
C LEU A 176 -2.71 7.12 -0.91
N GLU A 177 -1.87 6.10 -1.07
CA GLU A 177 -1.45 5.32 0.09
C GLU A 177 -0.40 6.09 0.89
N ALA A 178 -0.61 6.26 2.19
CA ALA A 178 0.29 6.91 3.13
C ALA A 178 0.83 5.89 4.14
N THR A 179 1.94 5.20 3.78
CA THR A 179 2.57 4.25 4.69
C THR A 179 3.26 4.95 5.86
N SER A 180 3.44 4.27 6.98
CA SER A 180 4.14 4.82 8.15
C SER A 180 5.59 5.21 7.83
N HIS A 181 6.28 4.45 7.00
CA HIS A 181 7.61 4.80 6.49
C HIS A 181 7.58 6.09 5.69
N ALA A 182 6.60 6.24 4.77
CA ALA A 182 6.49 7.44 3.96
C ALA A 182 6.21 8.68 4.80
N LEU A 183 5.36 8.55 5.83
CA LEU A 183 5.07 9.62 6.78
C LEU A 183 6.31 9.98 7.60
N ALA A 184 6.99 9.00 8.20
CA ALA A 184 8.21 9.22 8.97
C ALA A 184 9.36 9.79 8.11
N LEU A 185 9.47 9.34 6.85
CA LEU A 185 10.48 9.79 5.88
C LEU A 185 10.04 11.03 5.09
N ARG A 186 8.97 11.71 5.49
CA ARG A 186 8.47 12.97 4.92
C ARG A 186 8.08 12.93 3.44
N LYS A 187 7.84 11.76 2.86
CA LYS A 187 7.54 11.61 1.42
C LYS A 187 6.26 12.33 0.99
N ILE A 188 5.27 12.45 1.89
CA ILE A 188 4.02 13.16 1.61
C ILE A 188 3.99 14.60 2.17
N ARG A 189 5.12 15.11 2.68
CA ARG A 189 5.26 16.52 3.03
C ARG A 189 5.07 17.38 1.77
N GLY A 190 4.38 18.51 1.90
CA GLY A 190 4.02 19.36 0.76
C GLY A 190 2.75 18.91 0.01
N ILE A 191 2.17 17.77 0.37
CA ILE A 191 0.82 17.37 -0.07
C ILE A 191 -0.23 18.02 0.83
N ASP A 192 -1.20 18.69 0.25
CA ASP A 192 -2.33 19.30 0.97
C ASP A 192 -3.50 18.33 1.05
N VAL A 193 -3.57 17.58 2.15
CA VAL A 193 -4.57 16.52 2.37
C VAL A 193 -5.92 17.11 2.79
N ASP A 194 -7.02 16.63 2.19
CA ASP A 194 -8.39 17.01 2.54
C ASP A 194 -9.11 15.95 3.38
N VAL A 195 -8.86 14.68 3.05
CA VAL A 195 -9.45 13.54 3.76
C VAL A 195 -8.34 12.57 4.16
N ALA A 196 -8.12 12.39 5.46
CA ALA A 196 -7.20 11.41 6.02
C ALA A 196 -7.99 10.20 6.53
N ILE A 197 -7.60 9.01 6.11
CA ILE A 197 -8.33 7.77 6.39
C ILE A 197 -7.44 6.81 7.18
N PHE A 198 -7.95 6.28 8.30
CA PHE A 198 -7.29 5.25 9.10
C PHE A 198 -8.03 3.93 9.03
N THR A 199 -7.37 2.88 8.60
CA THR A 199 -7.97 1.54 8.50
C THR A 199 -7.84 0.73 9.78
N ASN A 200 -6.62 0.48 10.26
CA ASN A 200 -6.32 -0.31 11.47
C ASN A 200 -4.85 -0.18 11.87
N LEU A 201 -4.53 -0.65 13.09
CA LEU A 201 -3.16 -0.77 13.58
C LEU A 201 -2.93 -2.15 14.20
N SER A 202 -1.99 -2.90 13.65
CA SER A 202 -1.46 -4.12 14.23
C SER A 202 0.07 -4.13 14.19
N PRO A 203 0.76 -4.93 15.01
CA PRO A 203 2.22 -4.92 15.09
C PRO A 203 2.89 -5.27 13.77
N GLU A 204 3.45 -4.28 13.09
CA GLU A 204 4.21 -4.42 11.84
C GLU A 204 5.33 -3.36 11.82
N HIS A 205 6.39 -3.61 11.04
CA HIS A 205 7.51 -2.66 10.84
C HIS A 205 8.20 -2.20 12.14
N LEU A 206 8.23 -3.06 13.19
CA LEU A 206 8.89 -2.74 14.45
C LEU A 206 10.42 -2.73 14.32
N ASP A 207 10.97 -3.35 13.29
CA ASP A 207 12.38 -3.24 12.87
C ASP A 207 12.77 -1.80 12.50
N PHE A 208 11.84 -1.02 11.96
CA PHE A 208 12.04 0.39 11.62
C PHE A 208 11.58 1.34 12.74
N HIS A 209 10.38 1.14 13.28
CA HIS A 209 9.77 2.06 14.25
C HIS A 209 10.19 1.78 15.70
N GLY A 210 10.75 0.61 15.99
CA GLY A 210 11.14 0.16 17.34
C GLY A 210 9.98 -0.24 18.22
N THR A 211 8.90 0.53 18.28
CA THR A 211 7.72 0.28 19.14
C THR A 211 6.41 0.49 18.40
N LEU A 212 5.33 -0.16 18.88
CA LEU A 212 3.97 0.07 18.35
C LEU A 212 3.53 1.51 18.54
N GLN A 213 3.95 2.18 19.62
CA GLN A 213 3.65 3.58 19.89
C GLN A 213 4.30 4.49 18.83
N ALA A 214 5.58 4.31 18.51
CA ALA A 214 6.26 5.07 17.46
C ALA A 214 5.64 4.80 16.07
N TYR A 215 5.17 3.57 15.82
CA TYR A 215 4.45 3.22 14.61
C TYR A 215 3.11 3.96 14.50
N LEU A 216 2.35 4.05 15.60
CA LEU A 216 1.12 4.83 15.70
C LEU A 216 1.39 6.34 15.51
N GLU A 217 2.43 6.87 16.15
CA GLU A 217 2.86 8.27 16.03
C GLU A 217 3.21 8.64 14.59
N ALA A 218 3.93 7.75 13.89
CA ALA A 218 4.23 7.94 12.47
C ALA A 218 2.97 8.04 11.62
N LYS A 219 1.94 7.21 11.89
CA LYS A 219 0.64 7.33 11.20
C LYS A 219 -0.12 8.60 11.60
N GLY A 220 0.03 9.06 12.85
CA GLY A 220 -0.54 10.30 13.37
C GLY A 220 -0.16 11.55 12.58
N ILE A 221 1.04 11.55 11.95
CA ILE A 221 1.50 12.64 11.10
C ILE A 221 0.50 13.00 10.01
N LEU A 222 -0.15 12.00 9.39
CA LEU A 222 -1.16 12.23 8.36
C LEU A 222 -2.33 13.08 8.87
N PHE A 223 -2.77 12.85 10.10
CA PHE A 223 -3.90 13.54 10.70
C PHE A 223 -3.53 14.95 11.16
N GLU A 224 -2.28 15.16 11.57
CA GLU A 224 -1.73 16.48 11.88
C GLU A 224 -1.62 17.40 10.65
N MET A 225 -1.62 16.84 9.44
CA MET A 225 -1.59 17.63 8.21
C MET A 225 -2.94 18.31 7.92
N LEU A 226 -4.07 17.71 8.32
CA LEU A 226 -5.41 18.20 8.01
C LEU A 226 -5.64 19.66 8.44
N PRO A 227 -5.42 20.06 9.72
CA PRO A 227 -5.69 21.43 10.16
C PRO A 227 -4.73 22.46 9.57
N ARG A 228 -3.64 22.02 8.93
CA ARG A 228 -2.63 22.90 8.31
C ARG A 228 -2.89 23.11 6.81
N GLY A 229 -3.81 22.35 6.23
CA GLY A 229 -4.13 22.40 4.82
C GLY A 229 -4.93 23.63 4.42
N ARG A 230 -4.89 23.98 3.14
CA ARG A 230 -5.66 25.08 2.56
C ARG A 230 -7.15 24.73 2.52
N ASP A 231 -8.00 25.73 2.65
CA ASP A 231 -9.43 25.58 2.40
C ASP A 231 -9.66 25.49 0.88
N LYS A 232 -10.17 24.34 0.44
CA LYS A 232 -10.52 24.06 -0.96
C LYS A 232 -12.03 23.94 -1.15
N GLY A 233 -12.82 24.43 -0.18
CA GLY A 233 -14.29 24.31 -0.19
C GLY A 233 -14.81 22.95 0.29
N ILE A 234 -13.94 22.07 0.77
CA ILE A 234 -14.27 20.77 1.34
C ILE A 234 -13.75 20.73 2.78
N PRO A 235 -14.58 20.37 3.77
CA PRO A 235 -14.15 20.29 5.16
C PRO A 235 -13.01 19.28 5.32
N LYS A 236 -11.88 19.69 5.88
CA LYS A 236 -10.79 18.80 6.25
C LYS A 236 -11.34 17.72 7.19
N THR A 237 -11.24 16.45 6.81
CA THR A 237 -11.94 15.36 7.49
C THR A 237 -11.01 14.19 7.80
N ALA A 238 -11.06 13.73 9.05
CA ALA A 238 -10.48 12.46 9.49
C ALA A 238 -11.55 11.36 9.46
N VAL A 239 -11.33 10.29 8.70
CA VAL A 239 -12.20 9.10 8.63
C VAL A 239 -11.55 7.97 9.40
N LEU A 240 -12.12 7.58 10.53
CA LEU A 240 -11.45 6.78 11.55
C LEU A 240 -12.22 5.50 11.89
N ASN A 241 -11.53 4.37 11.92
CA ASN A 241 -12.09 3.08 12.31
C ASN A 241 -12.32 3.01 13.83
N ALA A 242 -13.59 3.12 14.27
CA ALA A 242 -13.97 3.08 15.68
C ALA A 242 -13.83 1.69 16.32
N ASP A 243 -13.73 0.62 15.51
CA ASP A 243 -13.44 -0.74 16.01
C ASP A 243 -11.96 -0.92 16.39
N ASP A 244 -11.06 -0.03 15.94
CA ASP A 244 -9.65 -0.03 16.35
C ASP A 244 -9.45 0.86 17.59
N PRO A 245 -8.84 0.37 18.67
CA PRO A 245 -8.71 1.13 19.93
C PRO A 245 -7.88 2.43 19.80
N HIS A 246 -7.05 2.56 18.74
CA HIS A 246 -6.17 3.72 18.55
C HIS A 246 -6.86 4.91 17.84
N TRP A 247 -8.10 4.76 17.38
CA TRP A 247 -8.77 5.80 16.60
C TRP A 247 -8.91 7.14 17.33
N ARG A 248 -9.10 7.12 18.67
CA ARG A 248 -9.24 8.35 19.46
C ARG A 248 -7.95 9.15 19.52
N TYR A 249 -6.81 8.46 19.63
CA TYR A 249 -5.50 9.10 19.54
C TYR A 249 -5.32 9.84 18.20
N LEU A 250 -5.79 9.25 17.11
CA LEU A 250 -5.71 9.87 15.77
C LEU A 250 -6.72 11.01 15.61
N ALA A 251 -7.90 10.92 16.24
CA ALA A 251 -8.86 12.01 16.29
C ALA A 251 -8.29 13.24 17.02
N ASP A 252 -7.58 13.03 18.13
CA ASP A 252 -6.90 14.11 18.86
C ASP A 252 -5.81 14.77 18.01
N ARG A 253 -5.08 14.00 17.16
CA ARG A 253 -4.09 14.52 16.22
C ARG A 253 -4.71 15.33 15.07
N ALA A 254 -5.95 15.04 14.71
CA ALA A 254 -6.73 15.77 13.72
C ALA A 254 -7.46 17.00 14.30
N ALA A 255 -7.03 17.51 15.46
CA ALA A 255 -7.72 18.58 16.15
C ALA A 255 -7.99 19.81 15.25
N GLY A 256 -9.27 20.19 15.12
CA GLY A 256 -9.72 21.25 14.20
C GLY A 256 -10.27 20.74 12.86
N ALA A 257 -10.07 19.46 12.51
CA ALA A 257 -10.74 18.83 11.38
C ALA A 257 -12.05 18.16 11.80
N ARG A 258 -12.95 17.92 10.84
CA ARG A 258 -14.14 17.10 11.04
C ARG A 258 -13.70 15.64 11.25
N VAL A 259 -14.36 14.94 12.19
CA VAL A 259 -14.17 13.50 12.38
C VAL A 259 -15.42 12.79 11.87
N ILE A 260 -15.24 11.75 11.07
CA ILE A 260 -16.25 10.76 10.71
C ILE A 260 -15.74 9.42 11.19
N SER A 261 -16.40 8.85 12.18
CA SER A 261 -16.10 7.50 12.67
C SER A 261 -16.80 6.44 11.82
N TYR A 262 -16.19 5.26 11.67
CA TYR A 262 -16.85 4.13 11.05
C TYR A 262 -16.54 2.83 11.81
N GLY A 263 -17.47 1.87 11.74
CA GLY A 263 -17.27 0.59 12.41
C GLY A 263 -18.38 -0.43 12.12
N ILE A 264 -18.16 -1.66 12.51
CA ILE A 264 -19.13 -2.76 12.44
C ILE A 264 -19.63 -3.08 13.85
N ASP A 265 -18.73 -3.12 14.85
CA ASP A 265 -19.04 -3.47 16.24
C ASP A 265 -19.26 -2.22 17.10
N ALA A 266 -18.45 -1.19 16.90
CA ALA A 266 -18.55 0.06 17.63
C ALA A 266 -19.66 0.95 17.09
N LEU A 267 -20.32 1.71 17.99
CA LEU A 267 -21.20 2.79 17.57
C LEU A 267 -20.38 3.86 16.83
N ALA A 268 -20.77 4.17 15.61
CA ALA A 268 -20.05 5.07 14.72
C ALA A 268 -21.02 5.85 13.80
N ASP A 269 -20.50 6.94 13.17
CA ASP A 269 -21.27 7.76 12.22
C ASP A 269 -21.64 6.98 10.96
N VAL A 270 -20.75 6.07 10.51
CA VAL A 270 -20.95 5.17 9.37
C VAL A 270 -20.82 3.74 9.88
N GLN A 271 -21.91 2.96 9.81
CA GLN A 271 -21.96 1.60 10.34
C GLN A 271 -22.42 0.60 9.29
N ALA A 272 -22.01 -0.66 9.46
CA ALA A 272 -22.60 -1.77 8.73
C ALA A 272 -23.08 -2.87 9.66
N THR A 273 -24.27 -3.41 9.37
CA THR A 273 -24.71 -4.71 9.89
C THR A 273 -24.53 -5.75 8.79
N VAL A 274 -23.72 -6.79 9.05
CA VAL A 274 -23.55 -7.90 8.10
C VAL A 274 -24.78 -8.80 8.20
N LEU A 275 -25.59 -8.80 7.13
CA LEU A 275 -26.83 -9.59 7.05
C LEU A 275 -26.56 -11.02 6.57
N ALA A 276 -25.59 -11.18 5.66
CA ALA A 276 -25.11 -12.47 5.16
C ALA A 276 -23.70 -12.31 4.57
N ALA A 277 -22.90 -13.37 4.60
CA ALA A 277 -21.59 -13.42 3.98
C ALA A 277 -21.36 -14.81 3.37
N ASP A 278 -20.76 -14.84 2.18
CA ASP A 278 -20.40 -16.06 1.46
C ASP A 278 -19.09 -15.84 0.65
N ALA A 279 -18.68 -16.87 -0.09
CA ALA A 279 -17.47 -16.83 -0.92
C ALA A 279 -17.54 -15.83 -2.10
N SER A 280 -18.67 -15.18 -2.34
CA SER A 280 -18.89 -14.17 -3.39
C SER A 280 -19.04 -12.75 -2.83
N GLY A 281 -18.96 -12.57 -1.51
CA GLY A 281 -19.01 -11.28 -0.83
C GLY A 281 -19.93 -11.23 0.38
N SER A 282 -20.38 -10.02 0.72
CA SER A 282 -21.23 -9.76 1.89
C SER A 282 -22.46 -8.94 1.52
N ARG A 283 -23.62 -9.31 2.06
CA ARG A 283 -24.81 -8.46 2.06
C ARG A 283 -24.84 -7.68 3.37
N ILE A 284 -24.87 -6.37 3.28
CA ILE A 284 -24.80 -5.48 4.43
C ILE A 284 -25.94 -4.45 4.41
N ALA A 285 -26.42 -4.08 5.59
CA ALA A 285 -27.15 -2.85 5.82
C ALA A 285 -26.15 -1.77 6.22
N LEU A 286 -25.99 -0.75 5.38
CA LEU A 286 -25.08 0.38 5.56
C LEU A 286 -25.89 1.57 6.08
N THR A 287 -25.51 2.11 7.23
CA THR A 287 -26.15 3.25 7.87
C THR A 287 -25.14 4.39 8.01
N ALA A 288 -25.55 5.61 7.67
CA ALA A 288 -24.73 6.80 7.87
C ALA A 288 -25.60 7.99 8.24
N PHE A 289 -25.28 8.68 9.34
CA PHE A 289 -25.98 9.88 9.83
C PHE A 289 -27.51 9.75 9.91
N GLY A 290 -28.01 8.54 10.16
CA GLY A 290 -29.46 8.24 10.29
C GLY A 290 -30.12 7.68 9.03
N ASP A 291 -29.51 7.82 7.86
CA ASP A 291 -29.96 7.17 6.63
C ASP A 291 -29.43 5.73 6.54
N SER A 292 -30.18 4.84 5.88
CA SER A 292 -29.80 3.43 5.72
C SER A 292 -30.09 2.93 4.30
N VAL A 293 -29.17 2.10 3.79
CA VAL A 293 -29.32 1.40 2.50
C VAL A 293 -28.80 -0.03 2.62
N GLU A 294 -29.40 -0.96 1.88
CA GLU A 294 -28.83 -2.30 1.73
C GLU A 294 -27.99 -2.38 0.45
N LEU A 295 -26.90 -3.13 0.52
CA LEU A 295 -26.08 -3.46 -0.65
C LEU A 295 -25.48 -4.86 -0.54
N ARG A 296 -25.15 -5.45 -1.69
CA ARG A 296 -24.27 -6.59 -1.83
C ARG A 296 -22.88 -6.07 -2.21
N LEU A 297 -21.92 -6.19 -1.29
CA LEU A 297 -20.52 -5.90 -1.53
C LEU A 297 -19.86 -7.16 -2.12
N PRO A 298 -19.38 -7.15 -3.37
CA PRO A 298 -18.80 -8.33 -4.02
C PRO A 298 -17.32 -8.59 -3.61
N LEU A 299 -16.99 -8.23 -2.38
CA LEU A 299 -15.67 -8.43 -1.77
C LEU A 299 -15.83 -9.31 -0.53
N VAL A 300 -15.03 -10.38 -0.47
CA VAL A 300 -15.10 -11.38 0.60
C VAL A 300 -14.43 -10.86 1.87
N GLY A 301 -15.09 -11.07 3.00
CA GLY A 301 -14.52 -10.88 4.33
C GLY A 301 -14.89 -9.57 5.02
N ARG A 302 -14.97 -9.67 6.34
CA ARG A 302 -15.35 -8.57 7.22
C ARG A 302 -14.42 -7.36 7.09
N PHE A 303 -13.10 -7.58 6.85
CA PHE A 303 -12.16 -6.50 6.63
C PHE A 303 -12.50 -5.68 5.35
N ASN A 304 -13.08 -6.29 4.32
CA ASN A 304 -13.55 -5.56 3.16
C ASN A 304 -14.82 -4.76 3.44
N VAL A 305 -15.65 -5.18 4.40
CA VAL A 305 -16.73 -4.35 4.92
C VAL A 305 -16.16 -3.10 5.60
N HIS A 306 -15.10 -3.22 6.42
CA HIS A 306 -14.41 -2.05 7.00
C HIS A 306 -13.83 -1.14 5.90
N ASN A 307 -13.19 -1.69 4.86
CA ASN A 307 -12.69 -0.90 3.74
C ASN A 307 -13.81 -0.14 3.01
N ALA A 308 -14.97 -0.78 2.84
CA ALA A 308 -16.15 -0.15 2.24
C ALA A 308 -16.74 0.97 3.12
N LEU A 309 -16.77 0.79 4.45
CA LEU A 309 -17.18 1.83 5.41
C LEU A 309 -16.23 3.03 5.39
N ALA A 310 -14.92 2.77 5.34
CA ALA A 310 -13.90 3.82 5.19
C ALA A 310 -14.11 4.63 3.90
N ALA A 311 -14.36 3.94 2.78
CA ALA A 311 -14.63 4.58 1.50
C ALA A 311 -15.95 5.36 1.51
N THR A 312 -16.99 4.85 2.19
CA THR A 312 -18.25 5.57 2.41
C THR A 312 -18.00 6.85 3.20
N GLY A 313 -17.26 6.78 4.31
CA GLY A 313 -16.92 7.96 5.13
C GLY A 313 -16.18 9.03 4.32
N ALA A 314 -15.23 8.61 3.48
CA ALA A 314 -14.49 9.51 2.59
C ALA A 314 -15.41 10.13 1.51
N GLY A 315 -16.27 9.34 0.89
CA GLY A 315 -17.24 9.82 -0.08
C GLY A 315 -18.21 10.86 0.51
N LEU A 316 -18.76 10.57 1.70
CA LEU A 316 -19.65 11.51 2.41
C LEU A 316 -18.92 12.79 2.83
N ALA A 317 -17.61 12.70 3.19
CA ALA A 317 -16.78 13.87 3.45
C ALA A 317 -16.62 14.75 2.21
N ALA A 318 -16.51 14.12 1.04
CA ALA A 318 -16.40 14.77 -0.27
C ALA A 318 -17.73 15.22 -0.88
N GLY A 319 -18.87 14.98 -0.19
CA GLY A 319 -20.20 15.39 -0.64
C GLY A 319 -20.96 14.35 -1.47
N ALA A 320 -20.46 13.11 -1.58
CA ALA A 320 -21.23 12.01 -2.16
C ALA A 320 -22.48 11.69 -1.30
N THR A 321 -23.54 11.23 -1.94
CA THR A 321 -24.72 10.70 -1.23
C THR A 321 -24.50 9.24 -0.82
N LEU A 322 -25.23 8.78 0.19
CA LEU A 322 -25.18 7.37 0.61
C LEU A 322 -25.61 6.42 -0.52
N ALA A 323 -26.55 6.86 -1.38
CA ALA A 323 -26.98 6.10 -2.56
C ALA A 323 -25.84 5.93 -3.59
N GLN A 324 -25.07 6.99 -3.85
CA GLN A 324 -23.90 6.92 -4.74
C GLN A 324 -22.81 5.99 -4.15
N CYS A 325 -22.56 6.06 -2.84
CA CYS A 325 -21.65 5.14 -2.16
C CYS A 325 -22.12 3.67 -2.33
N ARG A 326 -23.41 3.39 -2.07
CA ARG A 326 -24.00 2.06 -2.28
C ARG A 326 -23.78 1.56 -3.71
N ASP A 327 -24.09 2.37 -4.70
CA ASP A 327 -24.05 1.99 -6.11
C ASP A 327 -22.62 1.74 -6.61
N ALA A 328 -21.65 2.49 -6.11
CA ALA A 328 -20.23 2.27 -6.36
C ALA A 328 -19.75 0.95 -5.72
N LEU A 329 -20.01 0.79 -4.43
CA LEU A 329 -19.56 -0.37 -3.65
C LEU A 329 -20.19 -1.69 -4.14
N ALA A 330 -21.44 -1.64 -4.64
CA ALA A 330 -22.10 -2.82 -5.23
C ALA A 330 -21.43 -3.30 -6.54
N ARG A 331 -20.63 -2.45 -7.19
CA ARG A 331 -19.86 -2.75 -8.41
C ARG A 331 -18.35 -2.90 -8.15
N ALA A 332 -17.94 -2.86 -6.88
CA ALA A 332 -16.53 -2.93 -6.52
C ALA A 332 -15.88 -4.20 -7.07
N MET A 333 -14.67 -4.04 -7.59
CA MET A 333 -13.88 -5.17 -8.10
C MET A 333 -12.75 -5.50 -7.13
N PRO A 334 -12.41 -6.79 -6.95
CA PRO A 334 -11.25 -7.17 -6.17
C PRO A 334 -9.96 -6.53 -6.70
N VAL A 335 -9.11 -6.10 -5.79
CA VAL A 335 -7.78 -5.62 -6.14
C VAL A 335 -6.89 -6.83 -6.46
N ARG A 336 -6.10 -6.74 -7.52
CA ARG A 336 -5.15 -7.79 -7.91
C ARG A 336 -4.27 -8.21 -6.73
N GLY A 337 -4.20 -9.53 -6.48
CA GLY A 337 -3.42 -10.09 -5.38
C GLY A 337 -3.92 -9.73 -3.97
N ARG A 338 -5.18 -9.31 -3.84
CA ARG A 338 -5.86 -9.05 -2.56
C ARG A 338 -7.18 -9.81 -2.55
N MET A 339 -7.19 -11.00 -1.96
CA MET A 339 -8.32 -11.94 -2.04
C MET A 339 -8.82 -12.12 -3.49
N GLU A 340 -7.89 -12.11 -4.46
CA GLU A 340 -8.21 -12.25 -5.88
C GLU A 340 -8.60 -13.70 -6.16
N ARG A 341 -9.86 -13.90 -6.54
CA ARG A 341 -10.36 -15.21 -6.97
C ARG A 341 -9.92 -15.48 -8.40
N ILE A 342 -9.28 -16.63 -8.61
CA ILE A 342 -8.93 -17.13 -9.92
C ILE A 342 -9.99 -18.14 -10.36
N ASP A 343 -10.76 -17.78 -11.36
CA ASP A 343 -11.82 -18.59 -11.91
C ASP A 343 -11.47 -19.01 -13.35
N ALA A 344 -11.50 -20.30 -13.59
CA ALA A 344 -11.29 -20.96 -14.89
C ALA A 344 -12.35 -22.08 -15.12
N GLY A 345 -13.47 -22.03 -14.37
CA GLY A 345 -14.52 -23.04 -14.41
C GLY A 345 -14.25 -24.30 -13.60
N GLN A 346 -13.26 -24.27 -12.69
CA GLN A 346 -12.96 -25.39 -11.79
C GLN A 346 -13.99 -25.47 -10.64
N PRO A 347 -14.27 -26.69 -10.08
CA PRO A 347 -15.25 -26.90 -9.01
C PRO A 347 -14.68 -26.62 -7.61
N PHE A 348 -13.52 -25.99 -7.50
CA PHE A 348 -12.87 -25.57 -6.25
C PHE A 348 -12.46 -24.12 -6.33
N THR A 349 -12.19 -23.48 -5.20
CA THR A 349 -11.81 -22.08 -5.14
C THR A 349 -10.28 -21.93 -5.17
N VAL A 350 -9.76 -20.99 -5.97
CA VAL A 350 -8.35 -20.57 -5.94
C VAL A 350 -8.31 -19.09 -5.64
N ILE A 351 -7.53 -18.71 -4.59
CA ILE A 351 -7.39 -17.32 -4.14
C ILE A 351 -5.93 -16.93 -4.11
N VAL A 352 -5.62 -15.78 -4.66
CA VAL A 352 -4.30 -15.13 -4.57
C VAL A 352 -4.40 -13.97 -3.57
N ASP A 353 -3.50 -13.97 -2.58
CA ASP A 353 -3.44 -12.91 -1.57
C ASP A 353 -2.00 -12.51 -1.21
N TYR A 354 -1.82 -11.27 -0.79
CA TYR A 354 -0.53 -10.74 -0.38
C TYR A 354 -0.18 -11.03 1.08
N ALA A 355 -0.99 -11.76 1.81
CA ALA A 355 -0.76 -12.12 3.22
C ALA A 355 0.62 -12.78 3.40
N HIS A 356 1.57 -12.05 3.99
CA HIS A 356 2.98 -12.43 4.15
C HIS A 356 3.49 -12.28 5.59
N THR A 357 2.61 -11.88 6.51
CA THR A 357 2.86 -11.88 7.96
C THR A 357 2.01 -12.96 8.63
N PRO A 358 2.40 -13.47 9.81
CA PRO A 358 1.61 -14.45 10.55
C PRO A 358 0.17 -13.98 10.78
N GLU A 359 -0.02 -12.73 11.16
CA GLU A 359 -1.33 -12.15 11.44
C GLU A 359 -2.19 -12.02 10.17
N SER A 360 -1.63 -11.48 9.07
CA SER A 360 -2.37 -11.40 7.81
C SER A 360 -2.72 -12.78 7.24
N LEU A 361 -1.83 -13.77 7.37
CA LEU A 361 -2.11 -15.15 6.97
C LEU A 361 -3.20 -15.78 7.86
N GLU A 362 -3.17 -15.53 9.18
CA GLU A 362 -4.21 -15.99 10.10
C GLU A 362 -5.57 -15.39 9.73
N ASN A 363 -5.65 -14.10 9.50
CA ASN A 363 -6.86 -13.40 9.11
C ASN A 363 -7.49 -14.00 7.83
N VAL A 364 -6.67 -14.27 6.81
CA VAL A 364 -7.14 -14.86 5.55
C VAL A 364 -7.57 -16.31 5.73
N LEU A 365 -6.79 -17.14 6.42
CA LEU A 365 -7.12 -18.55 6.64
C LEU A 365 -8.35 -18.72 7.55
N ALA A 366 -8.45 -17.92 8.62
CA ALA A 366 -9.63 -17.91 9.50
C ALA A 366 -10.91 -17.49 8.76
N LEU A 367 -10.79 -16.55 7.83
CA LEU A 367 -11.89 -16.15 6.94
C LEU A 367 -12.30 -17.29 6.00
N LEU A 368 -11.32 -17.94 5.34
CA LEU A 368 -11.59 -18.95 4.33
C LEU A 368 -12.08 -20.26 4.92
N ARG A 369 -11.66 -20.62 6.15
CA ARG A 369 -12.03 -21.89 6.78
C ARG A 369 -13.53 -22.16 6.83
N PRO A 370 -14.39 -21.27 7.36
CA PRO A 370 -15.84 -21.50 7.39
C PRO A 370 -16.50 -21.44 6.00
N LEU A 371 -15.85 -20.84 5.01
CA LEU A 371 -16.36 -20.73 3.64
C LEU A 371 -15.95 -21.92 2.75
N THR A 372 -15.07 -22.79 3.27
CA THR A 372 -14.54 -23.95 2.55
C THR A 372 -15.27 -25.21 2.99
N SER A 373 -16.01 -25.83 2.07
CA SER A 373 -16.74 -27.08 2.37
C SER A 373 -15.85 -28.32 2.35
N GLY A 374 -14.77 -28.28 1.58
CA GLY A 374 -13.74 -29.32 1.47
C GLY A 374 -12.50 -28.95 2.30
N LYS A 375 -11.32 -29.25 1.73
CA LYS A 375 -10.02 -28.94 2.34
C LYS A 375 -9.61 -27.52 2.05
N LEU A 376 -9.05 -26.84 3.07
CA LEU A 376 -8.34 -25.59 2.92
C LEU A 376 -6.84 -25.90 2.73
N ILE A 377 -6.30 -25.55 1.57
CA ILE A 377 -4.91 -25.80 1.18
C ILE A 377 -4.20 -24.44 1.10
N ALA A 378 -3.07 -24.27 1.80
CA ALA A 378 -2.32 -23.03 1.80
C ALA A 378 -0.94 -23.22 1.13
N VAL A 379 -0.56 -22.29 0.23
CA VAL A 379 0.79 -22.20 -0.36
C VAL A 379 1.39 -20.89 0.07
N PHE A 380 2.53 -20.92 0.77
CA PHE A 380 3.17 -19.71 1.30
C PHE A 380 4.67 -19.85 1.48
N GLY A 381 5.35 -18.72 1.58
CA GLY A 381 6.78 -18.62 1.81
C GLY A 381 7.14 -17.51 2.79
N SER A 382 8.40 -17.09 2.78
CA SER A 382 8.88 -15.90 3.49
C SER A 382 10.07 -15.28 2.76
N ALA A 383 10.12 -13.96 2.71
CA ALA A 383 11.24 -13.24 2.13
C ALA A 383 12.51 -13.35 2.98
N GLY A 384 13.67 -13.36 2.30
CA GLY A 384 14.98 -13.16 2.89
C GLY A 384 15.23 -11.71 3.28
N GLU A 385 16.24 -11.47 4.14
CA GLU A 385 16.64 -10.14 4.62
C GLU A 385 15.47 -9.36 5.28
N ARG A 386 14.56 -10.10 5.91
CA ARG A 386 13.40 -9.60 6.66
C ARG A 386 13.35 -10.28 8.04
N ASP A 387 12.37 -9.89 8.84
CA ASP A 387 12.15 -10.47 10.16
C ASP A 387 12.05 -12.00 10.08
N ARG A 388 13.10 -12.68 10.60
CA ARG A 388 13.20 -14.14 10.60
C ARG A 388 12.28 -14.77 11.64
N SER A 389 11.94 -14.03 12.72
CA SER A 389 11.09 -14.54 13.79
C SER A 389 9.67 -14.88 13.34
N LYS A 390 9.21 -14.31 12.21
CA LYS A 390 7.91 -14.61 11.61
C LYS A 390 7.86 -15.98 10.91
N ARG A 391 9.01 -16.53 10.46
CA ARG A 391 9.07 -17.75 9.63
C ARG A 391 8.38 -18.96 10.29
N PRO A 392 8.76 -19.39 11.49
CA PRO A 392 8.08 -20.53 12.15
C PRO A 392 6.63 -20.20 12.49
N LYS A 393 6.30 -18.93 12.77
CA LYS A 393 4.93 -18.52 13.10
C LYS A 393 3.97 -18.67 11.91
N LEU A 394 4.44 -18.42 10.66
CA LEU A 394 3.65 -18.62 9.44
C LEU A 394 3.20 -20.09 9.33
N ALA A 395 4.14 -21.05 9.53
CA ALA A 395 3.80 -22.47 9.48
C ALA A 395 2.90 -22.89 10.64
N ALA A 396 3.08 -22.34 11.85
CA ALA A 396 2.20 -22.59 13.00
C ALA A 396 0.77 -22.11 12.73
N VAL A 397 0.59 -20.96 12.09
CA VAL A 397 -0.71 -20.46 11.66
C VAL A 397 -1.34 -21.38 10.61
N ALA A 398 -0.59 -21.75 9.54
CA ALA A 398 -1.09 -22.69 8.54
C ALA A 398 -1.48 -24.04 9.16
N ALA A 399 -0.69 -24.55 10.11
CA ALA A 399 -0.97 -25.80 10.83
C ALA A 399 -2.28 -25.77 11.63
N ARG A 400 -2.72 -24.57 12.07
CA ARG A 400 -3.97 -24.41 12.84
C ARG A 400 -5.21 -24.42 11.95
N TYR A 401 -5.14 -23.79 10.78
CA TYR A 401 -6.32 -23.49 9.97
C TYR A 401 -6.43 -24.33 8.70
N ALA A 402 -5.30 -24.71 8.08
CA ALA A 402 -5.27 -25.46 6.84
C ALA A 402 -5.24 -26.98 7.06
N ASP A 403 -5.95 -27.71 6.22
CA ASP A 403 -5.93 -29.19 6.20
C ASP A 403 -4.63 -29.71 5.58
N HIS A 404 -4.09 -28.95 4.61
CA HIS A 404 -2.81 -29.23 3.99
C HIS A 404 -2.11 -27.92 3.62
N PHE A 405 -0.77 -27.91 3.62
CA PHE A 405 -0.06 -26.70 3.16
C PHE A 405 1.27 -27.04 2.46
N VAL A 406 1.69 -26.14 1.60
CA VAL A 406 2.96 -26.23 0.87
C VAL A 406 3.82 -25.02 1.22
N ILE A 407 4.99 -25.31 1.80
CA ILE A 407 6.03 -24.32 2.10
C ILE A 407 6.89 -24.16 0.86
N THR A 408 7.05 -22.93 0.36
CA THR A 408 7.77 -22.64 -0.87
C THR A 408 8.59 -21.35 -0.79
N GLN A 409 9.34 -21.02 -1.84
CA GLN A 409 10.07 -19.76 -1.92
C GLN A 409 9.11 -18.57 -2.14
N GLU A 410 9.55 -17.40 -1.65
CA GLU A 410 8.96 -16.09 -1.95
C GLU A 410 10.04 -15.21 -2.62
N ASP A 411 10.74 -14.37 -1.89
CA ASP A 411 11.88 -13.57 -2.34
C ASP A 411 13.11 -13.94 -1.50
N PRO A 412 13.92 -14.94 -1.84
CA PRO A 412 15.06 -15.32 -1.00
C PRO A 412 16.12 -14.23 -0.88
N ARG A 413 16.23 -13.33 -1.87
CA ARG A 413 17.23 -12.26 -1.92
C ARG A 413 18.65 -12.82 -1.79
N LEU A 414 19.49 -12.28 -0.89
CA LEU A 414 20.84 -12.75 -0.66
C LEU A 414 20.94 -13.90 0.36
N GLU A 415 19.82 -14.31 1.01
CA GLU A 415 19.82 -15.45 1.91
C GLU A 415 19.72 -16.79 1.15
N ASP A 416 20.28 -17.85 1.77
CA ASP A 416 20.10 -19.22 1.26
C ASP A 416 18.62 -19.64 1.32
N PRO A 417 18.00 -19.93 0.18
CA PRO A 417 16.61 -20.37 0.12
C PRO A 417 16.31 -21.60 0.97
N ALA A 418 17.24 -22.56 1.02
CA ALA A 418 17.06 -23.81 1.78
C ALA A 418 16.98 -23.53 3.29
N ARG A 419 17.75 -22.55 3.78
CA ARG A 419 17.69 -22.11 5.17
C ARG A 419 16.34 -21.47 5.49
N ILE A 420 15.81 -20.60 4.62
CA ILE A 420 14.50 -19.97 4.81
C ILE A 420 13.42 -21.04 4.94
N LEU A 421 13.40 -22.02 4.02
CA LEU A 421 12.41 -23.10 4.04
C LEU A 421 12.53 -23.95 5.32
N THR A 422 13.74 -24.24 5.78
CA THR A 422 14.00 -24.99 7.02
C THR A 422 13.49 -24.25 8.26
N GLU A 423 13.66 -22.91 8.30
CA GLU A 423 13.17 -22.09 9.42
C GLU A 423 11.63 -22.00 9.43
N ILE A 424 10.97 -21.98 8.27
CA ILE A 424 9.51 -22.06 8.18
C ILE A 424 9.04 -23.46 8.62
N GLU A 425 9.68 -24.52 8.12
CA GLU A 425 9.32 -25.90 8.41
C GLU A 425 9.44 -26.24 9.91
N ALA A 426 10.35 -25.59 10.65
CA ALA A 426 10.46 -25.76 12.09
C ALA A 426 9.12 -25.51 12.80
N GLY A 427 8.39 -24.45 12.44
CA GLY A 427 7.08 -24.16 13.00
C GLY A 427 6.01 -25.21 12.68
N ALA A 428 6.08 -25.88 11.52
CA ALA A 428 5.18 -26.98 11.20
C ALA A 428 5.46 -28.21 12.07
N ARG A 429 6.74 -28.54 12.26
CA ARG A 429 7.16 -29.65 13.14
C ARG A 429 6.81 -29.40 14.60
N ASP A 430 7.03 -28.19 15.10
CA ASP A 430 6.69 -27.78 16.46
C ASP A 430 5.16 -27.83 16.71
N ALA A 431 4.35 -27.60 15.67
CA ALA A 431 2.91 -27.79 15.69
C ALA A 431 2.46 -29.26 15.51
N GLY A 432 3.39 -30.22 15.52
CA GLY A 432 3.12 -31.67 15.44
C GLY A 432 2.73 -32.17 14.05
N LYS A 433 2.96 -31.36 12.98
CA LYS A 433 2.62 -31.74 11.60
C LYS A 433 3.71 -32.61 10.97
N ARG A 434 3.32 -33.53 10.08
CA ARG A 434 4.19 -34.51 9.44
C ARG A 434 4.40 -34.18 7.97
N ARG A 435 5.65 -34.05 7.57
CA ARG A 435 6.01 -33.83 6.15
C ARG A 435 5.54 -35.00 5.28
N GLY A 436 4.99 -34.71 4.12
CA GLY A 436 4.42 -35.69 3.17
C GLY A 436 2.98 -36.11 3.49
N ALA A 437 2.51 -35.93 4.73
CA ALA A 437 1.13 -36.21 5.13
C ALA A 437 0.32 -34.91 5.31
N ASP A 438 0.79 -34.04 6.18
CA ASP A 438 0.06 -32.82 6.53
C ASP A 438 0.58 -31.60 5.74
N TYR A 439 1.85 -31.64 5.28
CA TYR A 439 2.45 -30.57 4.47
C TYR A 439 3.57 -31.08 3.56
N GLN A 440 3.91 -30.25 2.57
CA GLN A 440 5.06 -30.46 1.67
C GLN A 440 6.00 -29.24 1.72
N VAL A 441 7.27 -29.47 1.33
CA VAL A 441 8.25 -28.39 1.12
C VAL A 441 8.74 -28.51 -0.32
N ILE A 442 8.36 -27.57 -1.16
CA ILE A 442 8.65 -27.52 -2.59
C ILE A 442 9.27 -26.16 -2.87
N ALA A 443 10.57 -26.14 -3.19
CA ALA A 443 11.32 -24.90 -3.33
C ALA A 443 10.82 -24.05 -4.52
N ASP A 444 10.59 -24.67 -5.68
CA ASP A 444 10.05 -23.97 -6.83
C ASP A 444 8.60 -23.60 -6.61
N ARG A 445 8.31 -22.29 -6.67
CA ARG A 445 6.98 -21.76 -6.37
C ARG A 445 5.95 -22.14 -7.43
N ALA A 446 6.34 -22.24 -8.71
CA ALA A 446 5.43 -22.67 -9.76
C ALA A 446 5.04 -24.15 -9.59
N GLU A 447 6.00 -25.00 -9.23
CA GLU A 447 5.76 -26.40 -8.89
C GLU A 447 4.89 -26.55 -7.64
N ALA A 448 5.12 -25.74 -6.61
CA ALA A 448 4.30 -25.71 -5.38
C ALA A 448 2.84 -25.37 -5.68
N ILE A 449 2.60 -24.34 -6.50
CA ILE A 449 1.26 -23.94 -6.95
C ILE A 449 0.61 -25.03 -7.79
N ALA A 450 1.34 -25.60 -8.75
CA ALA A 450 0.84 -26.69 -9.59
C ALA A 450 0.47 -27.93 -8.75
N THR A 451 1.30 -28.28 -7.77
CA THR A 451 1.05 -29.40 -6.84
C THR A 451 -0.20 -29.18 -5.99
N ALA A 452 -0.36 -27.97 -5.41
CA ALA A 452 -1.54 -27.64 -4.61
C ALA A 452 -2.82 -27.67 -5.46
N ILE A 453 -2.80 -27.09 -6.66
CA ILE A 453 -3.93 -27.08 -7.59
C ILE A 453 -4.21 -28.52 -8.09
N ALA A 454 -3.20 -29.32 -8.39
CA ALA A 454 -3.38 -30.72 -8.83
C ALA A 454 -4.06 -31.58 -7.77
N GLY A 455 -3.79 -31.35 -6.49
CA GLY A 455 -4.35 -32.09 -5.37
C GLY A 455 -5.75 -31.63 -4.92
N ALA A 456 -6.24 -30.48 -5.42
CA ALA A 456 -7.52 -29.94 -4.99
C ALA A 456 -8.71 -30.70 -5.58
N ALA A 457 -9.75 -30.96 -4.79
CA ALA A 457 -11.00 -31.62 -5.14
C ALA A 457 -12.18 -30.62 -5.12
N ASP A 458 -13.36 -31.09 -5.51
CA ASP A 458 -14.59 -30.29 -5.42
C ASP A 458 -14.85 -29.78 -4.02
N GLY A 459 -15.18 -28.51 -3.88
CA GLY A 459 -15.41 -27.83 -2.60
C GLY A 459 -14.15 -27.41 -1.86
N ASP A 460 -12.95 -27.73 -2.33
CA ASP A 460 -11.69 -27.28 -1.73
C ASP A 460 -11.42 -25.80 -1.97
N THR A 461 -10.56 -25.22 -1.14
CA THR A 461 -10.02 -23.87 -1.36
C THR A 461 -8.50 -23.93 -1.34
N VAL A 462 -7.85 -23.40 -2.38
CA VAL A 462 -6.41 -23.21 -2.48
C VAL A 462 -6.08 -21.73 -2.29
N LEU A 463 -5.37 -21.41 -1.22
CA LEU A 463 -4.84 -20.05 -0.96
C LEU A 463 -3.38 -19.99 -1.42
N LEU A 464 -3.06 -19.07 -2.34
CA LEU A 464 -1.72 -18.71 -2.75
C LEU A 464 -1.33 -17.41 -2.04
N ALA A 465 -0.56 -17.51 -0.96
CA ALA A 465 -0.23 -16.39 -0.07
C ALA A 465 1.22 -15.92 -0.23
N GLY A 466 1.46 -14.63 0.05
CA GLY A 466 2.77 -13.99 0.12
C GLY A 466 3.09 -13.10 -1.08
N LYS A 467 2.97 -13.59 -2.30
CA LYS A 467 3.34 -12.82 -3.52
C LYS A 467 2.26 -11.86 -4.00
N GLY A 468 0.99 -12.26 -3.88
CA GLY A 468 -0.12 -11.40 -4.29
C GLY A 468 0.06 -10.81 -5.69
N HIS A 469 0.17 -9.48 -5.77
CA HIS A 469 0.31 -8.69 -7.00
C HIS A 469 1.76 -8.52 -7.50
N GLU A 470 2.75 -8.96 -6.74
CA GLU A 470 4.16 -8.70 -7.06
C GLU A 470 4.58 -9.33 -8.41
N GLY A 471 5.17 -8.50 -9.27
CA GLY A 471 5.57 -8.87 -10.64
C GLY A 471 6.94 -9.55 -10.76
N SER A 472 7.60 -9.90 -9.65
CA SER A 472 8.90 -10.58 -9.70
C SER A 472 9.20 -11.35 -8.42
N ILE A 473 10.08 -12.36 -8.53
CA ILE A 473 10.77 -13.02 -7.42
C ILE A 473 12.22 -12.52 -7.42
N ILE A 474 12.73 -12.11 -6.24
CA ILE A 474 14.11 -11.61 -6.09
C ILE A 474 15.01 -12.77 -5.63
N VAL A 475 15.98 -13.13 -6.47
CA VAL A 475 17.00 -14.15 -6.18
C VAL A 475 18.39 -13.50 -6.31
N GLY A 476 19.11 -13.40 -5.21
CA GLY A 476 20.30 -12.55 -5.16
C GLY A 476 19.92 -11.10 -5.44
N GLU A 477 20.58 -10.48 -6.40
CA GLU A 477 20.26 -9.13 -6.90
C GLU A 477 19.32 -9.15 -8.12
N ALA A 478 19.04 -10.31 -8.68
CA ALA A 478 18.22 -10.45 -9.89
C ALA A 478 16.72 -10.41 -9.55
N LYS A 479 15.96 -9.65 -10.35
CA LYS A 479 14.50 -9.64 -10.35
C LYS A 479 14.01 -10.54 -11.47
N LEU A 480 13.55 -11.74 -11.16
CA LEU A 480 12.97 -12.69 -12.12
C LEU A 480 11.48 -12.35 -12.31
N PRO A 481 11.00 -12.18 -13.55
CA PRO A 481 9.58 -11.92 -13.79
C PRO A 481 8.68 -12.98 -13.16
N TRP A 482 7.58 -12.56 -12.55
CA TRP A 482 6.62 -13.42 -11.87
C TRP A 482 5.18 -12.91 -12.03
N ASP A 483 4.25 -13.84 -12.18
CA ASP A 483 2.81 -13.57 -12.17
C ASP A 483 2.09 -14.69 -11.42
N GLU A 484 1.74 -14.44 -10.16
CA GLU A 484 1.08 -15.43 -9.30
C GLU A 484 -0.23 -15.92 -9.90
N ALA A 485 -1.10 -14.98 -10.29
CA ALA A 485 -2.39 -15.30 -10.91
C ALA A 485 -2.23 -16.01 -12.26
N GLY A 486 -1.25 -15.59 -13.07
CA GLY A 486 -0.91 -16.23 -14.34
C GLY A 486 -0.41 -17.66 -14.15
N THR A 487 0.42 -17.91 -13.13
CA THR A 487 0.91 -19.24 -12.75
C THR A 487 -0.24 -20.13 -12.29
N ALA A 488 -1.16 -19.62 -11.48
CA ALA A 488 -2.35 -20.34 -11.05
C ALA A 488 -3.24 -20.72 -12.25
N ARG A 489 -3.48 -19.78 -13.17
CA ARG A 489 -4.24 -20.04 -14.42
C ARG A 489 -3.55 -21.09 -15.31
N ALA A 490 -2.22 -21.06 -15.39
CA ALA A 490 -1.46 -22.06 -16.12
C ALA A 490 -1.61 -23.46 -15.49
N ALA A 491 -1.55 -23.58 -14.18
CA ALA A 491 -1.78 -24.82 -13.47
C ALA A 491 -3.22 -25.35 -13.63
N LEU A 492 -4.23 -24.46 -13.63
CA LEU A 492 -5.62 -24.80 -13.90
C LEU A 492 -5.81 -25.32 -15.34
N ARG A 493 -5.19 -24.65 -16.34
CA ARG A 493 -5.21 -25.13 -17.73
C ARG A 493 -4.57 -26.52 -17.88
N ALA A 494 -3.47 -26.79 -17.19
CA ALA A 494 -2.83 -28.10 -17.19
C ALA A 494 -3.74 -29.22 -16.63
N ARG A 495 -4.74 -28.86 -15.79
CA ARG A 495 -5.81 -29.75 -15.31
C ARG A 495 -7.04 -29.79 -16.21
N GLY A 496 -7.06 -29.07 -17.35
CA GLY A 496 -8.18 -29.04 -18.30
C GLY A 496 -9.26 -27.98 -17.98
N PHE A 497 -8.98 -27.01 -17.09
CA PHE A 497 -9.87 -25.88 -16.82
C PHE A 497 -9.41 -24.64 -17.60
N GLY A 498 -10.36 -23.81 -18.06
CA GLY A 498 -10.06 -22.55 -18.74
C GLY A 498 -9.40 -22.76 -20.11
N SER A 499 -10.13 -23.29 -21.05
CA SER A 499 -9.76 -23.42 -22.47
C SER A 499 -9.69 -22.05 -23.14
#